data_e785c390f2f9daf40fc2b9ac97c55251
#
_entry.id   e785c390f2f9daf40fc2b9ac97c55251
#
_cell.length_a   1.000
_cell.length_b   1.000
_cell.length_c   1.000
_cell.angle_alpha   90.00
_cell.angle_beta   90.00
_cell.angle_gamma   90.00
#
_symmetry.space_group_name_H-M   'P 1'
#
loop_
_entity.id
_entity.type
_entity.pdbx_description
1 polymer ?
#
loop_
_entity_poly.entity_id
_entity_poly.type
_entity_poly.pdbx_seq_one_letter_code
_entity_poly.pdbx_strand_id
1 'polypeptide(L)'
;MESILTSIKKIIGITEEYEHFDPEIIMHINSVFMILTQLGVGPSEGFSINDSSTTWDQFIPNGQNLEAVKSYIGLKVKLLFDPPSSSAVMEAMNRSISEFEWRLSVEVDPANEY
;
A
#
# COMPACT_ATOMS: atom_id res chain seq x y z
N MET A 1 12.07 -11.54 -5.39
CA MET A 1 10.90 -10.90 -4.79
C MET A 1 10.28 -9.94 -5.81
N GLU A 2 9.00 -9.80 -5.76
CA GLU A 2 8.25 -9.02 -6.73
C GLU A 2 8.46 -7.51 -6.57
N SER A 3 8.43 -6.77 -7.69
CA SER A 3 8.50 -5.32 -7.69
C SER A 3 7.28 -4.70 -7.03
N ILE A 4 7.48 -3.70 -6.20
CA ILE A 4 6.39 -2.99 -5.54
C ILE A 4 5.49 -2.31 -6.58
N LEU A 5 6.08 -1.54 -7.50
CA LEU A 5 5.31 -0.84 -8.52
C LEU A 5 4.52 -1.81 -9.40
N THR A 6 5.17 -2.89 -9.86
CA THR A 6 4.52 -3.86 -10.71
C THR A 6 3.35 -4.54 -10.00
N SER A 7 3.54 -4.91 -8.72
CA SER A 7 2.48 -5.54 -7.92
C SER A 7 1.26 -4.63 -7.79
N ILE A 8 1.48 -3.36 -7.48
CA ILE A 8 0.39 -2.43 -7.28
C ILE A 8 -0.33 -2.15 -8.61
N LYS A 9 0.42 -2.03 -9.70
CA LYS A 9 -0.20 -1.87 -11.02
C LYS A 9 -1.14 -3.03 -11.33
N LYS A 10 -0.74 -4.26 -11.02
CA LYS A 10 -1.60 -5.42 -11.22
C LYS A 10 -2.89 -5.31 -10.40
N ILE A 11 -2.77 -4.89 -9.15
CA ILE A 11 -3.93 -4.79 -8.27
C ILE A 11 -4.93 -3.75 -8.79
N ILE A 12 -4.43 -2.62 -9.31
CA ILE A 12 -5.32 -1.57 -9.80
C ILE A 12 -5.72 -1.74 -11.28
N GLY A 13 -5.27 -2.83 -11.92
CA GLY A 13 -5.74 -3.17 -13.25
C GLY A 13 -4.93 -2.58 -14.41
N ILE A 14 -3.68 -2.23 -14.17
CA ILE A 14 -2.80 -1.67 -15.20
C ILE A 14 -1.72 -2.67 -15.54
N THR A 15 -1.49 -2.91 -16.84
CA THR A 15 -0.45 -3.84 -17.26
C THR A 15 0.94 -3.28 -16.98
N GLU A 16 1.89 -4.17 -16.76
CA GLU A 16 3.25 -3.79 -16.43
C GLU A 16 3.89 -2.93 -17.51
N GLU A 17 3.60 -3.23 -18.78
CA GLU A 17 4.20 -2.53 -19.91
C GLU A 17 3.66 -1.14 -20.13
N TYR A 18 2.50 -0.81 -19.57
CA TYR A 18 1.90 0.51 -19.74
C TYR A 18 2.45 1.47 -18.70
N GLU A 19 3.34 2.35 -19.12
CA GLU A 19 4.13 3.20 -18.20
C GLU A 19 3.64 4.64 -18.11
N HIS A 20 2.58 4.98 -18.84
CA HIS A 20 2.11 6.36 -18.91
C HIS A 20 1.77 6.95 -17.53
N PHE A 21 1.15 6.15 -16.66
CA PHE A 21 0.74 6.60 -15.35
C PHE A 21 1.73 6.28 -14.23
N ASP A 22 2.89 5.70 -14.56
CA ASP A 22 3.84 5.29 -13.53
C ASP A 22 4.23 6.43 -12.59
N PRO A 23 4.55 7.65 -13.06
CA PRO A 23 4.91 8.73 -12.12
C PRO A 23 3.79 9.04 -11.13
N GLU A 24 2.55 9.05 -11.59
CA GLU A 24 1.41 9.33 -10.72
C GLU A 24 1.18 8.20 -9.73
N ILE A 25 1.28 6.94 -10.20
CA ILE A 25 1.11 5.77 -9.34
C ILE A 25 2.20 5.74 -8.26
N ILE A 26 3.44 6.03 -8.63
CA ILE A 26 4.56 6.11 -7.69
C ILE A 26 4.28 7.16 -6.63
N MET A 27 3.77 8.32 -7.02
CA MET A 27 3.44 9.36 -6.06
C MET A 27 2.41 8.88 -5.05
N HIS A 28 1.37 8.20 -5.53
CA HIS A 28 0.33 7.66 -4.62
C HIS A 28 0.89 6.58 -3.71
N ILE A 29 1.72 5.68 -4.25
CA ILE A 29 2.36 4.63 -3.44
C ILE A 29 3.19 5.26 -2.33
N ASN A 30 3.99 6.26 -2.65
CA ASN A 30 4.85 6.91 -1.66
C ASN A 30 4.03 7.63 -0.59
N SER A 31 2.88 8.20 -0.96
CA SER A 31 1.97 8.80 0.01
C SER A 31 1.46 7.77 1.01
N VAL A 32 1.15 6.56 0.51
CA VAL A 32 0.69 5.48 1.39
C VAL A 32 1.81 4.97 2.28
N PHE A 33 3.05 4.91 1.76
CA PHE A 33 4.19 4.55 2.59
C PHE A 33 4.38 5.52 3.75
N MET A 34 4.10 6.80 3.54
CA MET A 34 4.16 7.78 4.63
C MET A 34 3.17 7.43 5.73
N ILE A 35 1.94 7.03 5.35
CA ILE A 35 0.94 6.62 6.32
C ILE A 35 1.40 5.36 7.06
N LEU A 36 1.95 4.39 6.35
CA LEU A 36 2.45 3.15 6.96
C LEU A 36 3.56 3.43 7.96
N THR A 37 4.44 4.37 7.64
CA THR A 37 5.50 4.78 8.58
C THR A 37 4.89 5.32 9.87
N GLN A 38 3.84 6.12 9.76
CA GLN A 38 3.14 6.67 10.92
C GLN A 38 2.46 5.58 11.75
N LEU A 39 2.04 4.49 11.09
CA LEU A 39 1.45 3.35 11.78
C LEU A 39 2.49 2.42 12.39
N GLY A 40 3.76 2.65 12.12
CA GLY A 40 4.84 1.82 12.62
C GLY A 40 5.18 0.64 11.75
N VAL A 41 4.74 0.64 10.49
CA VAL A 41 4.98 -0.46 9.55
C VAL A 41 6.15 -0.09 8.65
N GLY A 42 7.14 -0.99 8.56
CA GLY A 42 8.33 -0.80 7.75
C GLY A 42 9.41 -0.01 8.49
N PRO A 43 10.42 0.49 7.75
CA PRO A 43 11.54 1.20 8.37
C PRO A 43 11.08 2.48 9.09
N SER A 44 11.65 2.73 10.27
CA SER A 44 11.24 3.88 11.08
C SER A 44 11.59 5.21 10.43
N GLU A 45 12.60 5.23 9.57
CA GLU A 45 13.01 6.44 8.86
C GLU A 45 12.14 6.72 7.63
N GLY A 46 11.22 5.81 7.31
CA GLY A 46 10.36 5.96 6.15
C GLY A 46 10.83 5.14 4.97
N PHE A 47 10.00 5.06 3.94
CA PHE A 47 10.30 4.27 2.74
C PHE A 47 9.63 4.92 1.54
N SER A 48 10.29 4.85 0.39
CA SER A 48 9.73 5.33 -0.87
C SER A 48 10.34 4.58 -2.04
N ILE A 49 9.67 4.64 -3.19
CA ILE A 49 10.16 4.05 -4.42
C ILE A 49 10.28 5.12 -5.50
N ASN A 50 11.13 4.88 -6.48
CA ASN A 50 11.32 5.79 -7.62
C ASN A 50 10.99 5.12 -8.94
N ASP A 51 11.04 3.79 -9.00
CA ASP A 51 10.81 3.04 -10.23
C ASP A 51 10.43 1.60 -9.89
N SER A 52 10.45 0.72 -10.88
CA SER A 52 10.05 -0.68 -10.70
C SER A 52 11.15 -1.57 -10.13
N SER A 53 12.32 -1.02 -9.83
CA SER A 53 13.44 -1.85 -9.36
C SER A 53 13.34 -2.22 -7.87
N THR A 54 12.59 -1.44 -7.09
CA THR A 54 12.47 -1.68 -5.65
C THR A 54 11.48 -2.82 -5.39
N THR A 55 11.86 -3.75 -4.52
CA THR A 55 11.08 -4.95 -4.25
C THR A 55 10.55 -4.96 -2.83
N TRP A 56 9.57 -5.83 -2.57
CA TRP A 56 8.89 -5.88 -1.27
C TRP A 56 9.81 -6.24 -0.11
N ASP A 57 10.83 -7.08 -0.37
CA ASP A 57 11.78 -7.47 0.69
C ASP A 57 12.65 -6.30 1.14
N GLN A 58 12.80 -5.28 0.31
CA GLN A 58 13.51 -4.06 0.72
C GLN A 58 12.67 -3.23 1.70
N PHE A 59 11.34 -3.37 1.62
CA PHE A 59 10.44 -2.68 2.54
C PHE A 59 10.22 -3.48 3.82
N ILE A 60 9.89 -4.77 3.71
CA ILE A 60 9.68 -5.67 4.84
C ILE A 60 10.53 -6.92 4.63
N PRO A 61 11.79 -6.92 5.11
CA PRO A 61 12.72 -8.03 4.83
C PRO A 61 12.22 -9.41 5.32
N ASN A 62 11.49 -9.44 6.43
CA ASN A 62 11.00 -10.71 6.98
C ASN A 62 9.64 -11.15 6.41
N GLY A 63 9.04 -10.33 5.55
CA GLY A 63 7.76 -10.64 4.93
C GLY A 63 6.57 -10.65 5.87
N GLN A 64 6.73 -10.15 7.08
CA GLN A 64 5.66 -10.16 8.06
C GLN A 64 4.49 -9.28 7.62
N ASN A 65 3.29 -9.88 7.60
CA ASN A 65 2.05 -9.18 7.20
C ASN A 65 2.10 -8.64 5.78
N LEU A 66 2.96 -9.19 4.92
CA LEU A 66 3.16 -8.66 3.58
C LEU A 66 1.87 -8.62 2.76
N GLU A 67 1.05 -9.69 2.82
CA GLU A 67 -0.19 -9.73 2.04
C GLU A 67 -1.17 -8.65 2.49
N ALA A 68 -1.28 -8.41 3.78
CA ALA A 68 -2.13 -7.35 4.31
C ALA A 68 -1.62 -5.97 3.86
N VAL A 69 -0.31 -5.77 3.91
CA VAL A 69 0.30 -4.51 3.48
C VAL A 69 0.05 -4.27 1.99
N LYS A 70 0.23 -5.30 1.16
CA LYS A 70 -0.01 -5.18 -0.28
C LYS A 70 -1.47 -4.82 -0.56
N SER A 71 -2.40 -5.49 0.14
CA SER A 71 -3.82 -5.22 -0.03
C SER A 71 -4.18 -3.80 0.39
N TYR A 72 -3.62 -3.35 1.50
CA TYR A 72 -3.86 -2.00 2.00
C TYR A 72 -3.37 -0.95 1.00
N ILE A 73 -2.13 -1.10 0.53
CA ILE A 73 -1.55 -0.15 -0.44
C ILE A 73 -2.38 -0.16 -1.73
N GLY A 74 -2.74 -1.34 -2.20
CA GLY A 74 -3.54 -1.46 -3.42
C GLY A 74 -4.88 -0.76 -3.31
N LEU A 75 -5.59 -0.93 -2.19
CA LEU A 75 -6.87 -0.26 -1.96
C LEU A 75 -6.72 1.25 -1.91
N LYS A 76 -5.72 1.74 -1.18
CA LYS A 76 -5.50 3.18 -1.06
C LYS A 76 -5.12 3.80 -2.40
N VAL A 77 -4.22 3.15 -3.14
CA VAL A 77 -3.81 3.66 -4.45
C VAL A 77 -4.98 3.64 -5.42
N LYS A 78 -5.77 2.57 -5.42
CA LYS A 78 -6.96 2.48 -6.28
C LYS A 78 -7.91 3.64 -5.99
N LEU A 79 -8.14 3.91 -4.72
CA LEU A 79 -9.02 4.98 -4.31
C LEU A 79 -8.53 6.36 -4.77
N LEU A 80 -7.21 6.57 -4.73
CA LEU A 80 -6.60 7.84 -5.13
C LEU A 80 -6.49 7.97 -6.65
N PHE A 81 -6.16 6.88 -7.33
CA PHE A 81 -5.88 6.90 -8.76
C PHE A 81 -7.13 6.73 -9.61
N ASP A 82 -8.02 5.84 -9.21
CA ASP A 82 -9.21 5.48 -10.00
C ASP A 82 -10.36 5.14 -9.06
N PRO A 83 -10.93 6.16 -8.37
CA PRO A 83 -11.98 5.89 -7.38
C PRO A 83 -13.23 5.33 -8.05
N PRO A 84 -13.96 4.44 -7.35
CA PRO A 84 -15.20 3.91 -7.89
C PRO A 84 -16.27 4.98 -7.98
N SER A 85 -17.18 4.84 -8.95
CA SER A 85 -18.28 5.78 -9.12
C SER A 85 -19.44 5.49 -8.18
N SER A 86 -19.52 4.26 -7.67
CA SER A 86 -20.60 3.85 -6.76
C SER A 86 -20.26 4.25 -5.33
N SER A 87 -21.21 4.97 -4.68
CA SER A 87 -21.00 5.36 -3.28
C SER A 87 -20.96 4.15 -2.35
N ALA A 88 -21.71 3.09 -2.67
CA ALA A 88 -21.68 1.86 -1.87
C ALA A 88 -20.33 1.18 -1.93
N VAL A 89 -19.72 1.12 -3.11
CA VAL A 89 -18.38 0.54 -3.28
C VAL A 89 -17.34 1.40 -2.57
N MET A 90 -17.44 2.72 -2.71
CA MET A 90 -16.56 3.67 -2.03
C MET A 90 -16.57 3.47 -0.53
N GLU A 91 -17.77 3.35 0.04
CA GLU A 91 -17.95 3.14 1.48
C GLU A 91 -17.33 1.81 1.92
N ALA A 92 -17.55 0.75 1.15
CA ALA A 92 -16.97 -0.56 1.45
C ALA A 92 -15.45 -0.51 1.42
N MET A 93 -14.86 0.18 0.44
CA MET A 93 -13.42 0.34 0.36
C MET A 93 -12.89 1.12 1.57
N ASN A 94 -13.55 2.19 1.95
CA ASN A 94 -13.13 2.99 3.11
C ASN A 94 -13.20 2.19 4.41
N ARG A 95 -14.21 1.34 4.57
CA ARG A 95 -14.28 0.47 5.74
C ARG A 95 -13.14 -0.53 5.78
N SER A 96 -12.82 -1.14 4.62
CA SER A 96 -11.70 -2.08 4.53
C SER A 96 -10.38 -1.39 4.83
N ILE A 97 -10.18 -0.20 4.30
CA ILE A 97 -8.97 0.59 4.55
C ILE A 97 -8.81 0.87 6.04
N SER A 98 -9.88 1.33 6.69
CA SER A 98 -9.84 1.62 8.13
C SER A 98 -9.53 0.38 8.95
N GLU A 99 -10.10 -0.77 8.57
CA GLU A 99 -9.84 -2.01 9.27
C GLU A 99 -8.38 -2.44 9.12
N PHE A 100 -7.83 -2.32 7.90
CA PHE A 100 -6.41 -2.63 7.68
C PHE A 100 -5.51 -1.73 8.54
N GLU A 101 -5.83 -0.42 8.59
CA GLU A 101 -5.03 0.51 9.38
C GLU A 101 -5.03 0.13 10.85
N TRP A 102 -6.19 -0.23 11.39
CA TRP A 102 -6.29 -0.65 12.77
C TRP A 102 -5.51 -1.94 13.03
N ARG A 103 -5.65 -2.95 12.17
CA ARG A 103 -4.97 -4.23 12.33
C ARG A 103 -3.46 -4.09 12.23
N LEU A 104 -2.98 -3.30 11.26
CA LEU A 104 -1.55 -3.10 11.09
C LEU A 104 -0.95 -2.35 12.29
N SER A 105 -1.68 -1.37 12.81
CA SER A 105 -1.25 -0.63 13.98
C SER A 105 -1.12 -1.52 15.22
N VAL A 106 -2.10 -2.39 15.44
CA VAL A 106 -2.09 -3.31 16.59
C VAL A 106 -0.94 -4.31 16.48
N GLU A 107 -0.66 -4.79 15.26
CA GLU A 107 0.38 -5.79 15.04
C GLU A 107 1.78 -5.29 15.40
N VAL A 108 2.05 -4.01 15.14
CA VAL A 108 3.40 -3.46 15.34
C VAL A 108 3.60 -2.81 16.69
N ASP A 109 2.54 -2.62 17.48
CA ASP A 109 2.64 -1.97 18.79
C ASP A 109 2.08 -2.90 19.88
N PRO A 110 2.94 -3.70 20.52
CA PRO A 110 2.48 -4.64 21.55
C PRO A 110 1.74 -3.97 22.72
N ALA A 111 2.01 -2.70 22.96
CA ALA A 111 1.33 -1.97 24.05
C ALA A 111 -0.16 -1.83 23.78
N ASN A 112 -0.61 -1.96 22.54
CA ASN A 112 -2.01 -1.85 22.18
C ASN A 112 -2.76 -3.18 22.29
N GLU A 113 -2.10 -4.25 22.72
CA GLU A 113 -2.71 -5.57 22.80
C GLU A 113 -3.47 -5.82 24.11
N TYR A 114 -3.45 -4.90 25.01
CA TYR A 114 -4.10 -5.04 26.31
C TYR A 114 -5.50 -4.48 26.31
#